data_8316dc2a47531155870e1f066aea1398
#
_entry.id   8316dc2a47531155870e1f066aea1398
#
_cell.length_a   1.000
_cell.length_b   1.000
_cell.length_c   1.000
_cell.angle_alpha   90.00
_cell.angle_beta   90.00
_cell.angle_gamma   90.00
#
_symmetry.space_group_name_H-M   'P 1'
#
loop_
_entity.id
_entity.type
_entity.pdbx_description
1 polymer ?
#
loop_
_entity_poly.entity_id
_entity_poly.type
_entity_poly.pdbx_seq_one_letter_code
_entity_poly.pdbx_strand_id
1 'polypeptide(L)'
;MNEKRYFWQPELSISIIYWSSTFIVLFYGLILTLEKTHPYLKGNIIIGLFIFFVVMGLHRYLLINEKEIKVRFSRVWRRETILREHIDCLIVRKDGVVLKRKGLSGTNFHLGLTKKSKASFVATFSAYYPEIEIKQEINEKISHD
;
A
#
# COMPACT_ATOMS: atom_id res chain seq x y z
N MET A 1 23.20 1.79 8.68
CA MET A 1 21.98 1.02 8.34
C MET A 1 21.19 1.80 7.32
N ASN A 2 21.21 1.37 6.09
CA ASN A 2 20.50 2.07 5.00
C ASN A 2 19.10 1.50 4.86
N GLU A 3 18.19 1.94 5.72
CA GLU A 3 16.76 1.65 5.54
C GLU A 3 16.21 2.52 4.42
N LYS A 4 15.78 1.92 3.33
CA LYS A 4 15.09 2.64 2.27
C LYS A 4 13.58 2.59 2.49
N ARG A 5 12.95 3.76 2.44
CA ARG A 5 11.51 3.91 2.58
C ARG A 5 10.86 4.00 1.22
N TYR A 6 9.83 3.19 1.02
CA TYR A 6 9.00 3.24 -0.18
C TYR A 6 7.56 3.47 0.21
N PHE A 7 6.90 4.41 -0.45
CA PHE A 7 5.47 4.58 -0.33
C PHE A 7 4.78 3.49 -1.15
N TRP A 8 3.87 2.76 -0.53
CA TRP A 8 3.12 1.71 -1.19
C TRP A 8 1.62 1.89 -0.99
N GLN A 9 0.84 1.39 -1.91
CA GLN A 9 -0.61 1.33 -1.83
C GLN A 9 -1.08 -0.13 -1.86
N PRO A 10 -2.18 -0.46 -1.18
CA PRO A 10 -2.82 -1.76 -1.36
C PRO A 10 -3.31 -1.88 -2.80
N GLU A 11 -3.79 -3.06 -3.15
CA GLU A 11 -4.39 -3.32 -4.44
C GLU A 11 -5.36 -2.18 -4.86
N LEU A 12 -5.36 -1.86 -6.14
CA LEU A 12 -6.07 -0.69 -6.69
C LEU A 12 -7.53 -0.65 -6.24
N SER A 13 -8.21 -1.80 -6.22
CA SER A 13 -9.61 -1.92 -5.79
C SER A 13 -9.83 -1.46 -4.35
N ILE A 14 -8.98 -1.90 -3.44
CA ILE A 14 -9.05 -1.53 -2.02
C ILE A 14 -8.73 -0.04 -1.84
N SER A 15 -7.78 0.48 -2.63
CA SER A 15 -7.42 1.89 -2.60
C SER A 15 -8.59 2.77 -3.05
N ILE A 16 -9.28 2.39 -4.14
CA ILE A 16 -10.45 3.12 -4.64
C ILE A 16 -11.57 3.13 -3.61
N ILE A 17 -11.89 1.98 -3.01
CA ILE A 17 -12.94 1.88 -1.99
C ILE A 17 -12.61 2.78 -0.79
N TYR A 18 -11.36 2.76 -0.34
CA TYR A 18 -10.92 3.59 0.79
C TYR A 18 -11.08 5.09 0.50
N TRP A 19 -10.57 5.56 -0.64
CA TRP A 19 -10.64 6.96 -1.03
C TRP A 19 -12.08 7.40 -1.29
N SER A 20 -12.89 6.57 -1.96
CA SER A 20 -14.32 6.86 -2.16
C SER A 20 -15.07 7.03 -0.85
N SER A 21 -14.86 6.13 0.10
CA SER A 21 -15.46 6.24 1.43
C SER A 21 -14.99 7.49 2.17
N THR A 22 -13.74 7.86 2.05
CA THR A 22 -13.16 9.07 2.65
C THR A 22 -13.81 10.33 2.07
N PHE A 23 -14.03 10.39 0.73
CA PHE A 23 -14.71 11.50 0.10
C PHE A 23 -16.20 11.59 0.47
N ILE A 24 -16.89 10.47 0.68
CA ILE A 24 -18.27 10.47 1.16
C ILE A 24 -18.35 11.19 2.52
N VAL A 25 -17.42 10.92 3.43
CA VAL A 25 -17.36 11.61 4.74
C VAL A 25 -17.14 13.11 4.55
N LEU A 26 -16.27 13.52 3.62
CA LEU A 26 -16.05 14.94 3.30
C LEU A 26 -17.33 15.61 2.82
N PHE A 27 -17.99 15.04 1.79
CA PHE A 27 -19.21 15.62 1.22
C PHE A 27 -20.34 15.70 2.25
N TYR A 28 -20.49 14.68 3.09
CA TYR A 28 -21.46 14.70 4.17
C TYR A 28 -21.17 15.83 5.18
N GLY A 29 -19.90 16.02 5.56
CA GLY A 29 -19.51 17.14 6.43
C GLY A 29 -19.76 18.51 5.80
N LEU A 30 -19.52 18.66 4.49
CA LEU A 30 -19.79 19.90 3.75
C LEU A 30 -21.28 20.19 3.69
N ILE A 31 -22.13 19.20 3.41
CA ILE A 31 -23.59 19.36 3.38
C ILE A 31 -24.09 19.87 4.74
N LEU A 32 -23.67 19.24 5.84
CA LEU A 32 -24.06 19.67 7.18
C LEU A 32 -23.56 21.08 7.53
N THR A 33 -22.41 21.48 7.00
CA THR A 33 -21.87 22.82 7.25
C THR A 33 -22.61 23.88 6.43
N LEU A 34 -22.99 23.58 5.19
CA LEU A 34 -23.71 24.49 4.30
C LEU A 34 -25.19 24.64 4.67
N GLU A 35 -25.81 23.60 5.26
CA GLU A 35 -27.21 23.64 5.69
C GLU A 35 -27.46 24.58 6.88
N LYS A 36 -26.42 24.84 7.69
CA LYS A 36 -26.52 25.68 8.88
C LYS A 36 -25.80 27.01 8.67
N THR A 37 -26.49 28.10 8.94
CA THR A 37 -25.98 29.50 8.86
C THR A 37 -24.96 29.83 9.96
N HIS A 38 -24.88 29.02 11.01
CA HIS A 38 -23.93 29.20 12.11
C HIS A 38 -22.89 28.10 12.14
N PRO A 39 -21.67 28.37 12.67
CA PRO A 39 -20.63 27.37 12.80
C PRO A 39 -21.16 26.15 13.59
N TYR A 40 -21.33 25.04 12.88
CA TYR A 40 -21.96 23.84 13.43
C TYR A 40 -20.88 22.85 13.86
N LEU A 41 -20.77 22.65 15.17
CA LEU A 41 -19.75 21.84 15.79
C LEU A 41 -19.66 20.40 15.16
N LYS A 42 -20.81 19.80 14.85
CA LYS A 42 -20.88 18.45 14.26
C LYS A 42 -20.26 18.42 12.85
N GLY A 43 -20.50 19.47 12.02
CA GLY A 43 -19.89 19.57 10.70
C GLY A 43 -18.36 19.64 10.78
N ASN A 44 -17.84 20.45 11.70
CA ASN A 44 -16.40 20.57 11.93
C ASN A 44 -15.76 19.27 12.42
N ILE A 45 -16.44 18.51 13.27
CA ILE A 45 -15.97 17.18 13.72
C ILE A 45 -15.86 16.20 12.54
N ILE A 46 -16.84 16.21 11.63
CA ILE A 46 -16.84 15.32 10.46
C ILE A 46 -15.73 15.71 9.48
N ILE A 47 -15.48 17.00 9.28
CA ILE A 47 -14.35 17.48 8.48
C ILE A 47 -13.02 17.09 9.14
N GLY A 48 -12.91 17.20 10.45
CA GLY A 48 -11.75 16.72 11.21
C GLY A 48 -11.53 15.21 11.03
N LEU A 49 -12.60 14.44 11.03
CA LEU A 49 -12.56 12.99 10.78
C LEU A 49 -12.08 12.67 9.35
N PHE A 50 -12.50 13.46 8.36
CA PHE A 50 -11.98 13.35 6.99
C PHE A 50 -10.46 13.56 6.95
N ILE A 51 -9.96 14.63 7.57
CA ILE A 51 -8.53 14.93 7.64
C ILE A 51 -7.77 13.78 8.31
N PHE A 52 -8.31 13.22 9.38
CA PHE A 52 -7.73 12.05 10.05
C PHE A 52 -7.63 10.84 9.11
N PHE A 53 -8.67 10.55 8.33
CA PHE A 53 -8.62 9.45 7.35
C PHE A 53 -7.62 9.72 6.23
N VAL A 54 -7.51 10.97 5.75
CA VAL A 54 -6.51 11.34 4.75
C VAL A 54 -5.09 11.10 5.29
N VAL A 55 -4.77 11.59 6.48
CA VAL A 55 -3.47 11.38 7.13
C VAL A 55 -3.20 9.88 7.30
N MET A 56 -4.18 9.11 7.75
CA MET A 56 -4.06 7.68 7.93
C MET A 56 -3.84 6.94 6.59
N GLY A 57 -4.49 7.40 5.52
CA GLY A 57 -4.31 6.87 4.16
C GLY A 57 -2.93 7.14 3.57
N LEU A 58 -2.37 8.31 3.85
CA LEU A 58 -1.04 8.72 3.39
C LEU A 58 0.10 8.14 4.23
N HIS A 59 -0.16 7.67 5.44
CA HIS A 59 0.87 7.18 6.37
C HIS A 59 1.27 5.71 6.11
N ARG A 60 1.23 5.26 4.87
CA ARG A 60 1.60 3.90 4.48
C ARG A 60 3.00 3.89 3.88
N TYR A 61 3.93 3.18 4.49
CA TYR A 61 5.28 3.03 3.95
C TYR A 61 5.83 1.64 4.20
N LEU A 62 6.73 1.24 3.33
CA LEU A 62 7.46 -0.01 3.37
C LEU A 62 8.94 0.31 3.63
N LEU A 63 9.53 -0.42 4.57
CA LEU A 63 10.94 -0.32 4.87
C LEU A 63 11.63 -1.62 4.42
N ILE A 64 12.67 -1.47 3.61
CA ILE A 64 13.54 -2.57 3.21
C ILE A 64 14.84 -2.48 3.96
N ASN A 65 15.20 -3.58 4.61
CA ASN A 65 16.48 -3.83 5.23
C ASN A 65 17.13 -5.08 4.62
N GLU A 66 18.42 -5.27 4.83
CA GLU A 66 19.17 -6.44 4.38
C GLU A 66 18.67 -7.77 5.00
N LYS A 67 18.07 -7.72 6.18
CA LYS A 67 17.61 -8.89 6.94
C LYS A 67 16.12 -9.13 6.89
N GLU A 68 15.33 -8.06 6.73
CA GLU A 68 13.87 -8.10 6.87
C GLU A 68 13.19 -7.00 6.06
N ILE A 69 11.98 -7.27 5.63
CA ILE A 69 11.09 -6.30 5.01
C ILE A 69 9.98 -5.97 6.01
N LYS A 70 9.95 -4.72 6.48
CA LYS A 70 8.90 -4.23 7.36
C LYS A 70 7.81 -3.57 6.54
N VAL A 71 6.65 -4.20 6.50
CA VAL A 71 5.46 -3.64 5.86
C VAL A 71 4.61 -2.96 6.94
N ARG A 72 4.49 -1.63 6.85
CA ARG A 72 3.64 -0.87 7.76
C ARG A 72 2.30 -0.63 7.08
N PHE A 73 1.27 -1.29 7.61
CA PHE A 73 -0.10 -1.07 7.18
C PHE A 73 -0.66 0.23 7.77
N SER A 74 -1.69 0.78 7.15
CA SER A 74 -2.45 1.93 7.64
C SER A 74 -3.03 1.72 9.07
N ARG A 75 -3.25 0.47 9.46
CA ARG A 75 -3.57 0.13 10.85
C ARG A 75 -2.33 0.33 11.70
N VAL A 76 -2.33 1.37 12.54
CA VAL A 76 -1.24 1.80 13.42
C VAL A 76 -0.68 0.66 14.28
N TRP A 77 -1.42 -0.42 14.46
CA TRP A 77 -1.11 -1.53 15.37
C TRP A 77 -0.61 -2.80 14.67
N ARG A 78 -0.73 -2.92 13.35
CA ARG A 78 -0.20 -4.08 12.62
C ARG A 78 1.09 -3.71 11.90
N ARG A 79 2.17 -4.22 12.43
CA ARG A 79 3.48 -4.26 11.77
C ARG A 79 3.72 -5.70 11.37
N GLU A 80 3.82 -5.97 10.09
CA GLU A 80 4.26 -7.28 9.63
C GLU A 80 5.70 -7.18 9.20
N THR A 81 6.52 -8.00 9.85
CA THR A 81 7.93 -8.16 9.51
C THR A 81 8.07 -9.45 8.73
N ILE A 82 8.53 -9.36 7.50
CA ILE A 82 8.79 -10.52 6.65
C ILE A 82 10.29 -10.75 6.69
N LEU A 83 10.70 -11.85 7.33
CA LEU A 83 12.09 -12.28 7.36
C LEU A 83 12.51 -12.79 5.97
N ARG A 84 13.78 -12.58 5.61
CA ARG A 84 14.39 -13.04 4.36
C ARG A 84 14.09 -14.51 4.06
N GLU A 85 14.17 -15.37 5.08
CA GLU A 85 13.98 -16.82 4.98
C GLU A 85 12.57 -17.24 4.51
N HIS A 86 11.57 -16.38 4.76
CA HIS A 86 10.18 -16.63 4.40
C HIS A 86 9.78 -16.10 3.02
N ILE A 87 10.70 -15.50 2.29
CA ILE A 87 10.44 -14.99 0.94
C ILE A 87 10.77 -16.08 -0.06
N ASP A 88 9.81 -16.44 -0.91
CA ASP A 88 9.98 -17.42 -1.97
C ASP A 88 10.45 -16.77 -3.26
N CYS A 89 9.66 -15.86 -3.79
CA CYS A 89 10.00 -15.10 -5.00
C CYS A 89 9.31 -13.73 -5.02
N LEU A 90 9.86 -12.83 -5.82
CA LEU A 90 9.30 -11.53 -6.11
C LEU A 90 8.71 -11.53 -7.52
N ILE A 91 7.42 -11.26 -7.64
CA ILE A 91 6.75 -11.16 -8.95
C ILE A 91 6.51 -9.68 -9.24
N VAL A 92 7.12 -9.20 -10.31
CA VAL A 92 6.94 -7.83 -10.79
C VAL A 92 5.75 -7.79 -11.74
N ARG A 93 4.71 -7.04 -11.37
CA ARG A 93 3.51 -6.81 -12.17
C ARG A 93 3.47 -5.39 -12.74
N LYS A 94 2.54 -5.17 -13.67
CA LYS A 94 2.30 -3.85 -14.27
C LYS A 94 1.91 -2.80 -13.21
N ASP A 95 1.09 -3.20 -12.25
CA ASP A 95 0.49 -2.33 -11.23
C ASP A 95 1.25 -2.30 -9.91
N GLY A 96 2.29 -3.10 -9.78
CA GLY A 96 3.06 -3.19 -8.54
C GLY A 96 3.95 -4.41 -8.48
N VAL A 97 4.16 -4.88 -7.28
CA VAL A 97 5.01 -6.03 -6.98
C VAL A 97 4.28 -6.97 -6.04
N VAL A 98 4.36 -8.26 -6.30
CA VAL A 98 3.80 -9.29 -5.43
C VAL A 98 4.93 -10.05 -4.76
N LEU A 99 4.95 -10.01 -3.44
CA LEU A 99 5.88 -10.74 -2.63
C LEU A 99 5.24 -12.08 -2.22
N LYS A 100 5.80 -13.18 -2.71
CA LYS A 100 5.32 -14.52 -2.39
C LYS A 100 6.07 -15.09 -1.18
N ARG A 101 5.33 -15.61 -0.21
CA ARG A 101 5.89 -16.26 0.98
C ARG A 101 6.05 -17.76 0.78
N LYS A 102 7.08 -18.33 1.39
CA LYS A 102 7.24 -19.79 1.53
C LYS A 102 6.24 -20.33 2.55
N GLY A 103 5.53 -21.40 2.22
CA GLY A 103 4.64 -22.16 3.12
C GLY A 103 3.17 -22.21 2.68
N LEU A 104 2.43 -23.21 3.19
CA LEU A 104 1.03 -23.48 2.84
C LEU A 104 0.05 -22.34 3.22
N SER A 105 0.40 -21.50 4.15
CA SER A 105 -0.39 -20.32 4.59
C SER A 105 0.12 -19.01 4.01
N GLY A 106 0.90 -19.06 2.93
CA GLY A 106 1.56 -17.92 2.32
C GLY A 106 0.58 -16.91 1.75
N THR A 107 0.17 -15.93 2.55
CA THR A 107 -0.54 -14.77 2.06
C THR A 107 0.38 -13.99 1.12
N ASN A 108 0.03 -13.92 -0.15
CA ASN A 108 0.74 -13.10 -1.12
C ASN A 108 0.51 -11.62 -0.81
N PHE A 109 1.59 -10.86 -0.66
CA PHE A 109 1.50 -9.42 -0.43
C PHE A 109 1.54 -8.67 -1.76
N HIS A 110 0.43 -8.05 -2.09
CA HIS A 110 0.33 -7.15 -3.24
C HIS A 110 0.73 -5.74 -2.81
N LEU A 111 1.83 -5.27 -3.34
CA LEU A 111 2.38 -3.94 -3.09
C LEU A 111 2.17 -3.09 -4.34
N GLY A 112 1.19 -2.21 -4.33
CA GLY A 112 1.00 -1.21 -5.39
C GLY A 112 2.10 -0.15 -5.29
N LEU A 113 2.97 -0.08 -6.31
CA LEU A 113 4.06 0.86 -6.38
C LEU A 113 3.94 1.69 -7.66
N THR A 114 4.26 2.98 -7.57
CA THR A 114 4.38 3.83 -8.76
C THR A 114 5.55 3.35 -9.63
N LYS A 115 5.52 3.64 -10.94
CA LYS A 115 6.55 3.19 -11.89
C LYS A 115 7.98 3.50 -11.41
N LYS A 116 8.20 4.72 -10.89
CA LYS A 116 9.51 5.14 -10.36
C LYS A 116 9.90 4.38 -9.09
N SER A 117 8.96 4.26 -8.15
CA SER A 117 9.18 3.53 -6.89
C SER A 117 9.40 2.04 -7.15
N LYS A 118 8.68 1.45 -8.12
CA LYS A 118 8.83 0.05 -8.51
C LYS A 118 10.24 -0.25 -9.04
N ALA A 119 10.74 0.55 -9.97
CA ALA A 119 12.09 0.38 -10.51
C ALA A 119 13.17 0.48 -9.42
N SER A 120 13.05 1.50 -8.56
CA SER A 120 13.98 1.68 -7.42
C SER A 120 13.86 0.56 -6.39
N PHE A 121 12.64 0.07 -6.12
CA PHE A 121 12.39 -1.03 -5.22
C PHE A 121 13.00 -2.33 -5.74
N VAL A 122 12.78 -2.68 -7.00
CA VAL A 122 13.35 -3.89 -7.62
C VAL A 122 14.88 -3.84 -7.62
N ALA A 123 15.47 -2.69 -7.95
CA ALA A 123 16.92 -2.52 -7.90
C ALA A 123 17.48 -2.69 -6.48
N THR A 124 16.83 -2.12 -5.48
CA THR A 124 17.24 -2.27 -4.07
C THR A 124 17.02 -3.71 -3.58
N PHE A 125 15.91 -4.33 -3.97
CA PHE A 125 15.61 -5.70 -3.61
C PHE A 125 16.64 -6.67 -4.20
N SER A 126 17.01 -6.53 -5.47
CA SER A 126 18.04 -7.37 -6.10
C SER A 126 19.42 -7.19 -5.46
N ALA A 127 19.73 -5.97 -4.98
CA ALA A 127 20.99 -5.71 -4.30
C ALA A 127 21.05 -6.34 -2.90
N TYR A 128 19.94 -6.32 -2.15
CA TYR A 128 19.88 -6.87 -0.78
C TYR A 128 19.58 -8.38 -0.75
N TYR A 129 18.85 -8.89 -1.75
CA TYR A 129 18.42 -10.28 -1.83
C TYR A 129 18.77 -10.93 -3.16
N PRO A 130 20.07 -11.07 -3.49
CA PRO A 130 20.50 -11.62 -4.78
C PRO A 130 20.13 -13.09 -4.98
N GLU A 131 19.81 -13.82 -3.89
CA GLU A 131 19.44 -15.24 -3.92
C GLU A 131 17.96 -15.46 -4.26
N ILE A 132 17.13 -14.42 -4.21
CA ILE A 132 15.69 -14.54 -4.42
C ILE A 132 15.37 -14.30 -5.89
N GLU A 133 14.66 -15.25 -6.52
CA GLU A 133 14.25 -15.15 -7.91
C GLU A 133 13.24 -14.02 -8.12
N ILE A 134 13.53 -13.13 -9.08
CA ILE A 134 12.65 -12.06 -9.51
C ILE A 134 11.97 -12.52 -10.80
N LYS A 135 10.66 -12.80 -10.72
CA LYS A 135 9.82 -13.16 -11.88
C LYS A 135 9.13 -11.92 -12.40
N GLN A 136 9.25 -11.67 -13.70
CA GLN A 136 8.42 -10.66 -14.37
C GLN A 136 7.19 -11.36 -14.93
N GLU A 137 6.01 -10.99 -14.47
CA GLU A 137 4.77 -11.43 -15.09
C GLU A 137 4.55 -10.60 -16.36
N ILE A 138 5.08 -11.12 -17.48
CA ILE A 138 4.69 -10.66 -18.79
C ILE A 138 3.25 -11.11 -18.96
N ASN A 139 2.32 -10.15 -19.15
CA ASN A 139 0.96 -10.47 -19.57
C ASN A 139 1.03 -11.26 -20.88
N GLU A 140 1.07 -12.57 -20.82
CA GLU A 140 0.54 -13.37 -21.90
C GLU A 140 -0.97 -13.06 -21.97
N LYS A 141 -1.32 -12.11 -22.83
CA LYS A 141 -2.64 -12.10 -23.40
C LYS A 141 -2.83 -13.50 -23.97
N ILE A 142 -3.64 -14.29 -23.28
CA ILE A 142 -4.20 -15.49 -23.85
C ILE A 142 -4.97 -15.01 -25.08
N SER A 143 -4.34 -15.17 -26.23
CA SER A 143 -4.98 -15.14 -27.53
C SER A 143 -5.90 -16.36 -27.53
N HIS A 144 -7.16 -16.16 -27.18
CA HIS A 144 -8.21 -17.07 -27.55
C HIS A 144 -8.67 -16.65 -28.95
N ASP A 145 -8.06 -17.29 -29.94
CA ASP A 145 -8.68 -17.54 -31.22
C ASP A 145 -9.66 -18.72 -31.07
#